data_6a29d8abb5c15f5c7c4ed4009631ea71
#
_entry.id   6a29d8abb5c15f5c7c4ed4009631ea71
#
_cell.length_a   1.000
_cell.length_b   1.000
_cell.length_c   1.000
_cell.angle_alpha   90.00
_cell.angle_beta   90.00
_cell.angle_gamma   90.00
#
_symmetry.space_group_name_H-M   'P 1'
#
loop_
_entity.id
_entity.type
_entity.pdbx_description
1 polymer ?
#
loop_
_entity_poly.entity_id
_entity_poly.type
_entity_poly.pdbx_seq_one_letter_code
_entity_poly.pdbx_strand_id
1 'polypeptide(L)'
;FMGGVVGRLFKEFALTATSTIMISVVVSLTLAPTLAALFMRAPTHHPHAKPGFGERLLALYERGLNKALAHQRVMLGVFGLTLVLAVVGYVFIPKGFFPVQDTAFVLGTSEAAADISYPDMVEKHLQLAKIVGADPAVQAFSHSVGVSGSNQTIANGRFWISLKPRGERDVSVSEFIDRIRPKLAKIPGIVLYLRAGQDINLSPGPSRSQYQYVLKSNDGPLLNTWTQRLTEKLRGNPAFRDLSNDLQLGGSVTH
;
A
#
# COMPACT_ATOMS: atom_id res chain seq x y z
N PHE A 1 -7.93 13.37 -14.26
CA PHE A 1 -6.75 14.22 -13.99
C PHE A 1 -6.63 14.47 -12.49
N MET A 2 -5.91 13.60 -11.80
CA MET A 2 -5.62 13.76 -10.37
C MET A 2 -4.32 14.55 -10.21
N GLY A 3 -4.27 15.51 -9.27
CA GLY A 3 -3.04 16.25 -8.93
C GLY A 3 -2.17 15.49 -7.93
N GLY A 4 -0.93 15.98 -7.70
CA GLY A 4 -0.02 15.44 -6.72
C GLY A 4 0.77 14.20 -7.17
N VAL A 5 1.45 13.54 -6.22
CA VAL A 5 2.30 12.37 -6.47
C VAL A 5 1.50 11.21 -7.04
N VAL A 6 0.30 10.99 -6.50
CA VAL A 6 -0.63 9.96 -6.94
C VAL A 6 -1.07 10.16 -8.37
N GLY A 7 -1.45 11.40 -8.73
CA GLY A 7 -1.85 11.73 -10.11
C GLY A 7 -0.71 11.51 -11.10
N ARG A 8 0.54 11.78 -10.72
CA ARG A 8 1.70 11.52 -11.57
C ARG A 8 1.88 10.02 -11.83
N LEU A 9 1.79 9.20 -10.79
CA LEU A 9 1.88 7.74 -10.91
C LEU A 9 0.79 7.17 -11.83
N PHE A 10 -0.46 7.57 -11.60
CA PHE A 10 -1.58 7.09 -12.43
C PHE A 10 -1.53 7.61 -13.87
N LYS A 11 -1.02 8.80 -14.10
CA LYS A 11 -0.88 9.34 -15.45
C LYS A 11 0.09 8.52 -16.30
N GLU A 12 1.24 8.15 -15.75
CA GLU A 12 2.23 7.33 -16.45
C GLU A 12 1.67 5.93 -16.75
N PHE A 13 1.04 5.30 -15.76
CA PHE A 13 0.37 4.02 -15.94
C PHE A 13 -0.75 4.09 -17.00
N ALA A 14 -1.61 5.10 -16.94
CA ALA A 14 -2.71 5.26 -17.88
C ALA A 14 -2.21 5.50 -19.32
N LEU A 15 -1.19 6.33 -19.50
CA LEU A 15 -0.59 6.58 -20.82
C LEU A 15 0.01 5.29 -21.41
N THR A 16 0.76 4.53 -20.61
CA THR A 16 1.37 3.27 -21.06
C THR A 16 0.31 2.25 -21.42
N ALA A 17 -0.69 2.05 -20.57
CA ALA A 17 -1.78 1.10 -20.82
C ALA A 17 -2.59 1.50 -22.07
N THR A 18 -2.95 2.78 -22.21
CA THR A 18 -3.70 3.27 -23.37
C THR A 18 -2.91 3.10 -24.67
N SER A 19 -1.63 3.48 -24.67
CA SER A 19 -0.76 3.32 -25.85
C SER A 19 -0.64 1.85 -26.25
N THR A 20 -0.45 0.95 -25.29
CA THR A 20 -0.35 -0.49 -25.52
C THR A 20 -1.65 -1.05 -26.12
N ILE A 21 -2.81 -0.64 -25.59
CA ILE A 21 -4.12 -1.07 -26.10
C ILE A 21 -4.32 -0.56 -27.53
N MET A 22 -4.01 0.70 -27.82
CA MET A 22 -4.14 1.26 -29.17
C MET A 22 -3.27 0.54 -30.20
N ILE A 23 -2.00 0.29 -29.85
CA ILE A 23 -1.10 -0.49 -30.70
C ILE A 23 -1.63 -1.91 -30.91
N SER A 24 -2.10 -2.56 -29.84
CA SER A 24 -2.70 -3.89 -29.89
C SER A 24 -3.92 -3.96 -30.82
N VAL A 25 -4.79 -2.96 -30.79
CA VAL A 25 -5.94 -2.87 -31.71
C VAL A 25 -5.47 -2.77 -33.16
N VAL A 26 -4.53 -1.89 -33.46
CA VAL A 26 -3.99 -1.73 -34.82
C VAL A 26 -3.37 -3.04 -35.33
N VAL A 27 -2.53 -3.68 -34.50
CA VAL A 27 -1.89 -4.94 -34.83
C VAL A 27 -2.92 -6.05 -35.04
N SER A 28 -3.92 -6.16 -34.17
CA SER A 28 -4.99 -7.17 -34.29
C SER A 28 -5.81 -7.01 -35.57
N LEU A 29 -6.16 -5.77 -35.92
CA LEU A 29 -6.97 -5.49 -37.11
C LEU A 29 -6.19 -5.66 -38.42
N THR A 30 -4.88 -5.52 -38.39
CA THR A 30 -4.02 -5.67 -39.59
C THR A 30 -3.41 -7.04 -39.71
N LEU A 31 -2.78 -7.53 -38.63
CA LEU A 31 -2.01 -8.77 -38.66
C LEU A 31 -2.91 -10.01 -38.75
N ALA A 32 -4.01 -10.08 -38.01
CA ALA A 32 -4.88 -11.25 -37.99
C ALA A 32 -5.53 -11.51 -39.35
N PRO A 33 -6.16 -10.55 -40.08
CA PRO A 33 -6.64 -10.74 -41.42
C PRO A 33 -5.54 -11.09 -42.44
N THR A 34 -4.37 -10.45 -42.31
CA THR A 34 -3.24 -10.71 -43.22
C THR A 34 -2.71 -12.15 -43.07
N LEU A 35 -2.54 -12.61 -41.83
CA LEU A 35 -2.12 -13.98 -41.55
C LEU A 35 -3.20 -14.98 -41.99
N ALA A 36 -4.46 -14.67 -41.75
CA ALA A 36 -5.57 -15.50 -42.23
C ALA A 36 -5.53 -15.63 -43.76
N ALA A 37 -5.36 -14.52 -44.49
CA ALA A 37 -5.27 -14.54 -45.96
C ALA A 37 -4.03 -15.32 -46.47
N LEU A 38 -2.92 -15.29 -45.75
CA LEU A 38 -1.68 -15.96 -46.17
C LEU A 38 -1.66 -17.45 -45.81
N PHE A 39 -2.18 -17.83 -44.66
CA PHE A 39 -2.05 -19.19 -44.11
C PHE A 39 -3.32 -20.04 -44.17
N MET A 40 -4.50 -19.42 -44.20
CA MET A 40 -5.74 -20.18 -44.31
C MET A 40 -6.02 -20.55 -45.76
N ARG A 41 -5.96 -21.84 -46.04
CA ARG A 41 -6.47 -22.40 -47.30
C ARG A 41 -7.99 -22.48 -47.23
N ALA A 42 -8.65 -22.27 -48.37
CA ALA A 42 -10.09 -22.48 -48.47
C ALA A 42 -10.45 -23.89 -47.97
N PRO A 43 -11.43 -24.04 -47.09
CA PRO A 43 -11.81 -25.34 -46.57
C PRO A 43 -12.33 -26.21 -47.74
N THR A 44 -11.62 -27.29 -48.04
CA THR A 44 -12.15 -28.34 -48.91
C THR A 44 -13.25 -29.07 -48.14
N HIS A 45 -14.48 -28.83 -48.51
CA HIS A 45 -15.64 -29.54 -47.95
C HIS A 45 -15.50 -31.04 -48.30
N HIS A 46 -15.08 -31.83 -47.33
CA HIS A 46 -15.18 -33.30 -47.42
C HIS A 46 -16.47 -33.72 -46.71
N PRO A 47 -17.51 -34.12 -47.47
CA PRO A 47 -18.85 -34.40 -46.89
C PRO A 47 -18.91 -35.59 -45.94
N HIS A 48 -17.83 -36.35 -45.76
CA HIS A 48 -17.79 -37.56 -44.93
C HIS A 48 -16.69 -37.58 -43.86
N ALA A 49 -16.04 -36.46 -43.57
CA ALA A 49 -15.07 -36.42 -42.51
C ALA A 49 -15.77 -36.40 -41.13
N LYS A 50 -15.31 -37.23 -40.20
CA LYS A 50 -15.79 -37.18 -38.80
C LYS A 50 -15.55 -35.79 -38.24
N PRO A 51 -16.54 -35.22 -37.51
CA PRO A 51 -16.41 -33.87 -36.98
C PRO A 51 -15.16 -33.75 -36.12
N GLY A 52 -14.27 -32.85 -36.50
CA GLY A 52 -13.05 -32.53 -35.78
C GLY A 52 -13.35 -31.83 -34.44
N PHE A 53 -12.34 -31.67 -33.59
CA PHE A 53 -12.49 -30.98 -32.31
C PHE A 53 -13.06 -29.55 -32.47
N GLY A 54 -12.63 -28.82 -33.51
CA GLY A 54 -13.14 -27.48 -33.82
C GLY A 54 -14.62 -27.44 -34.15
N GLU A 55 -15.10 -28.43 -34.96
CA GLU A 55 -16.52 -28.52 -35.31
C GLU A 55 -17.41 -28.89 -34.12
N ARG A 56 -16.90 -29.73 -33.21
CA ARG A 56 -17.61 -30.04 -31.95
C ARG A 56 -17.74 -28.82 -31.07
N LEU A 57 -16.67 -28.00 -30.95
CA LEU A 57 -16.67 -26.77 -30.20
C LEU A 57 -17.63 -25.74 -30.79
N LEU A 58 -17.64 -25.63 -32.13
CA LEU A 58 -18.55 -24.75 -32.84
C LEU A 58 -20.01 -25.16 -32.62
N ALA A 59 -20.31 -26.46 -32.74
CA ALA A 59 -21.66 -26.99 -32.49
C ALA A 59 -22.12 -26.80 -31.03
N LEU A 60 -21.19 -26.84 -30.06
CA LEU A 60 -21.49 -26.53 -28.67
C LEU A 60 -21.81 -25.04 -28.49
N TYR A 61 -21.01 -24.18 -29.11
CA TYR A 61 -21.24 -22.73 -29.12
C TYR A 61 -22.59 -22.37 -29.76
N GLU A 62 -22.92 -22.91 -30.94
CA GLU A 62 -24.21 -22.68 -31.61
C GLU A 62 -25.40 -23.09 -30.75
N ARG A 63 -25.33 -24.26 -30.11
CA ARG A 63 -26.38 -24.69 -29.17
C ARG A 63 -26.55 -23.74 -28.00
N GLY A 64 -25.43 -23.30 -27.41
CA GLY A 64 -25.43 -22.32 -26.31
C GLY A 64 -26.04 -20.98 -26.74
N LEU A 65 -25.62 -20.49 -27.92
CA LEU A 65 -26.11 -19.24 -28.48
C LEU A 65 -27.60 -19.28 -28.78
N ASN A 66 -28.05 -20.34 -29.46
CA ASN A 66 -29.47 -20.52 -29.78
C ASN A 66 -30.33 -20.63 -28.51
N LYS A 67 -29.84 -21.30 -27.47
CA LYS A 67 -30.54 -21.39 -26.19
C LYS A 67 -30.60 -20.00 -25.48
N ALA A 68 -29.53 -19.24 -25.54
CA ALA A 68 -29.51 -17.89 -24.99
C ALA A 68 -30.47 -16.95 -25.72
N LEU A 69 -30.47 -16.98 -27.04
CA LEU A 69 -31.36 -16.17 -27.87
C LEU A 69 -32.84 -16.59 -27.73
N ALA A 70 -33.11 -17.88 -27.56
CA ALA A 70 -34.49 -18.37 -27.33
C ALA A 70 -35.04 -17.95 -25.97
N HIS A 71 -34.15 -17.69 -24.97
CA HIS A 71 -34.57 -17.36 -23.62
C HIS A 71 -34.13 -15.93 -23.20
N GLN A 72 -34.42 -14.96 -24.04
CA GLN A 72 -33.98 -13.54 -23.82
C GLN A 72 -34.38 -12.99 -22.45
N ARG A 73 -35.56 -13.32 -21.93
CA ARG A 73 -36.02 -12.87 -20.61
C ARG A 73 -35.15 -13.43 -19.48
N VAL A 74 -34.71 -14.68 -19.61
CA VAL A 74 -33.78 -15.31 -18.64
C VAL A 74 -32.41 -14.65 -18.74
N MET A 75 -31.92 -14.36 -19.94
CA MET A 75 -30.65 -13.65 -20.13
C MET A 75 -30.69 -12.23 -19.55
N LEU A 76 -31.82 -11.52 -19.71
CA LEU A 76 -32.03 -10.22 -19.08
C LEU A 76 -32.04 -10.33 -17.56
N GLY A 77 -32.65 -11.38 -17.00
CA GLY A 77 -32.62 -11.66 -15.57
C GLY A 77 -31.20 -11.95 -15.05
N VAL A 78 -30.43 -12.75 -15.77
CA VAL A 78 -29.02 -13.02 -15.44
C VAL A 78 -28.19 -11.73 -15.50
N PHE A 79 -28.38 -10.91 -16.53
CA PHE A 79 -27.73 -9.60 -16.62
C PHE A 79 -28.10 -8.69 -15.46
N GLY A 80 -29.39 -8.59 -15.12
CA GLY A 80 -29.84 -7.81 -13.97
C GLY A 80 -29.24 -8.31 -12.64
N LEU A 81 -29.20 -9.64 -12.46
CA LEU A 81 -28.58 -10.24 -11.28
C LEU A 81 -27.06 -9.94 -11.19
N THR A 82 -26.35 -10.05 -12.30
CA THR A 82 -24.90 -9.71 -12.32
C THR A 82 -24.67 -8.24 -12.01
N LEU A 83 -25.52 -7.34 -12.50
CA LEU A 83 -25.45 -5.92 -12.19
C LEU A 83 -25.69 -5.65 -10.72
N VAL A 84 -26.71 -6.28 -10.12
CA VAL A 84 -26.99 -6.18 -8.68
C VAL A 84 -25.80 -6.70 -7.86
N LEU A 85 -25.27 -7.87 -8.20
CA LEU A 85 -24.09 -8.44 -7.54
C LEU A 85 -22.86 -7.54 -7.65
N ALA A 86 -22.66 -6.91 -8.82
CA ALA A 86 -21.56 -5.96 -9.01
C ALA A 86 -21.71 -4.72 -8.11
N VAL A 87 -22.93 -4.16 -8.01
CA VAL A 87 -23.21 -3.03 -7.13
C VAL A 87 -23.04 -3.42 -5.66
N VAL A 88 -23.58 -4.57 -5.26
CA VAL A 88 -23.42 -5.11 -3.89
C VAL A 88 -21.94 -5.31 -3.58
N GLY A 89 -21.20 -5.97 -4.46
CA GLY A 89 -19.76 -6.14 -4.31
C GLY A 89 -19.03 -4.80 -4.18
N TYR A 90 -19.38 -3.82 -5.02
CA TYR A 90 -18.79 -2.49 -4.95
C TYR A 90 -19.05 -1.78 -3.61
N VAL A 91 -20.23 -1.96 -3.01
CA VAL A 91 -20.58 -1.36 -1.73
C VAL A 91 -19.82 -2.02 -0.58
N PHE A 92 -19.72 -3.35 -0.58
CA PHE A 92 -19.14 -4.14 0.52
C PHE A 92 -17.61 -4.29 0.46
N ILE A 93 -17.01 -4.16 -0.71
CA ILE A 93 -15.53 -4.23 -0.82
C ILE A 93 -14.91 -3.07 -0.04
N PRO A 94 -13.98 -3.34 0.89
CA PRO A 94 -13.25 -2.29 1.59
C PRO A 94 -12.46 -1.42 0.58
N LYS A 95 -12.78 -0.13 0.57
CA LYS A 95 -12.20 0.84 -0.34
C LYS A 95 -10.95 1.42 0.30
N GLY A 96 -9.79 0.97 -0.12
CA GLY A 96 -8.49 1.51 0.27
C GLY A 96 -7.71 1.94 -0.96
N PHE A 97 -6.96 3.03 -0.83
CA PHE A 97 -6.17 3.55 -1.96
C PHE A 97 -4.97 2.63 -2.24
N PHE A 98 -4.31 2.19 -1.18
CA PHE A 98 -3.31 1.12 -1.20
C PHE A 98 -3.51 0.24 0.03
N PRO A 99 -3.72 -1.07 -0.13
CA PRO A 99 -3.73 -1.98 1.01
C PRO A 99 -2.33 -2.03 1.64
N VAL A 100 -2.28 -2.10 2.95
CA VAL A 100 -1.02 -2.31 3.68
C VAL A 100 -0.48 -3.66 3.28
N GLN A 101 0.67 -3.67 2.60
CA GLN A 101 1.34 -4.89 2.19
C GLN A 101 2.11 -5.47 3.37
N ASP A 102 2.07 -6.79 3.50
CA ASP A 102 2.89 -7.51 4.47
C ASP A 102 4.24 -7.90 3.83
N THR A 103 5.15 -6.93 3.79
CA THR A 103 6.50 -7.08 3.23
C THR A 103 7.48 -7.74 4.19
N ALA A 104 7.03 -8.18 5.39
CA ALA A 104 7.88 -8.65 6.49
C ALA A 104 8.92 -7.62 6.96
N PHE A 105 8.74 -6.35 6.62
CA PHE A 105 9.67 -5.29 6.96
C PHE A 105 8.97 -4.18 7.76
N VAL A 106 9.58 -3.78 8.87
CA VAL A 106 9.06 -2.73 9.76
C VAL A 106 10.14 -1.67 9.94
N LEU A 107 9.73 -0.43 9.73
CA LEU A 107 10.55 0.74 10.02
C LEU A 107 10.14 1.33 11.36
N GLY A 108 11.12 1.62 12.19
CA GLY A 108 10.93 2.28 13.48
C GLY A 108 11.68 3.60 13.56
N THR A 109 11.07 4.58 14.20
CA THR A 109 11.74 5.84 14.58
C THR A 109 11.55 6.03 16.08
N SER A 110 12.65 6.03 16.83
CA SER A 110 12.62 6.36 18.24
C SER A 110 12.84 7.86 18.44
N GLU A 111 12.14 8.42 19.38
CA GLU A 111 12.19 9.84 19.72
C GLU A 111 12.17 10.02 21.22
N ALA A 112 13.11 10.77 21.72
CA ALA A 112 13.20 11.19 23.11
C ALA A 112 13.06 12.72 23.24
N ALA A 113 13.09 13.24 24.46
CA ALA A 113 13.07 14.67 24.70
C ALA A 113 14.25 15.36 24.01
N ALA A 114 14.03 16.59 23.49
CA ALA A 114 15.04 17.31 22.71
C ALA A 114 16.32 17.66 23.50
N ASP A 115 16.21 17.67 24.81
CA ASP A 115 17.27 17.97 25.78
C ASP A 115 17.98 16.71 26.35
N ILE A 116 17.64 15.53 25.84
CA ILE A 116 18.23 14.26 26.30
C ILE A 116 19.74 14.24 26.03
N SER A 117 20.50 13.70 26.97
CA SER A 117 21.92 13.45 26.77
C SER A 117 22.13 12.26 25.81
N TYR A 118 23.24 12.28 25.06
CA TYR A 118 23.55 11.16 24.17
C TYR A 118 23.68 9.80 24.89
N PRO A 119 24.35 9.70 26.06
CA PRO A 119 24.40 8.45 26.82
C PRO A 119 23.01 7.93 27.22
N ASP A 120 22.13 8.81 27.71
CA ASP A 120 20.79 8.45 28.12
C ASP A 120 19.92 8.01 26.91
N MET A 121 20.08 8.69 25.79
CA MET A 121 19.41 8.29 24.55
C MET A 121 19.85 6.89 24.11
N VAL A 122 21.14 6.59 24.15
CA VAL A 122 21.68 5.27 23.81
C VAL A 122 21.14 4.20 24.75
N GLU A 123 21.13 4.45 26.06
CA GLU A 123 20.63 3.51 27.06
C GLU A 123 19.15 3.17 26.82
N LYS A 124 18.30 4.20 26.67
CA LYS A 124 16.86 4.01 26.41
C LYS A 124 16.61 3.32 25.08
N HIS A 125 17.36 3.69 24.04
CA HIS A 125 17.25 3.07 22.72
C HIS A 125 17.64 1.57 22.76
N LEU A 126 18.68 1.21 23.54
CA LEU A 126 19.06 -0.20 23.74
C LEU A 126 17.99 -0.99 24.52
N GLN A 127 17.27 -0.35 25.44
CA GLN A 127 16.13 -0.97 26.12
C GLN A 127 15.01 -1.29 25.12
N LEU A 128 14.71 -0.38 24.19
CA LEU A 128 13.77 -0.65 23.08
C LEU A 128 14.27 -1.80 22.20
N ALA A 129 15.55 -1.79 21.84
CA ALA A 129 16.17 -2.83 21.00
C ALA A 129 16.07 -4.23 21.64
N LYS A 130 16.24 -4.35 22.96
CA LYS A 130 16.06 -5.60 23.70
C LYS A 130 14.62 -6.12 23.58
N ILE A 131 13.62 -5.25 23.70
CA ILE A 131 12.21 -5.63 23.58
C ILE A 131 11.91 -6.10 22.16
N VAL A 132 12.40 -5.39 21.12
CA VAL A 132 12.23 -5.76 19.73
C VAL A 132 12.89 -7.12 19.43
N GLY A 133 14.13 -7.30 19.87
CA GLY A 133 14.89 -8.53 19.62
C GLY A 133 14.36 -9.76 20.38
N ALA A 134 13.61 -9.55 21.46
CA ALA A 134 13.00 -10.66 22.22
C ALA A 134 11.72 -11.21 21.58
N ASP A 135 11.18 -10.57 20.54
CA ASP A 135 9.95 -11.03 19.90
C ASP A 135 10.23 -12.17 18.91
N PRO A 136 9.55 -13.33 19.01
CA PRO A 136 9.82 -14.51 18.19
C PRO A 136 9.54 -14.32 16.69
N ALA A 137 8.75 -13.30 16.31
CA ALA A 137 8.47 -12.98 14.91
C ALA A 137 9.62 -12.22 14.23
N VAL A 138 10.58 -11.69 15.01
CA VAL A 138 11.74 -10.95 14.47
C VAL A 138 12.79 -11.95 14.00
N GLN A 139 13.23 -11.80 12.76
CA GLN A 139 14.33 -12.56 12.17
C GLN A 139 15.66 -11.87 12.41
N ALA A 140 15.71 -10.58 12.10
CA ALA A 140 16.88 -9.74 12.25
C ALA A 140 16.44 -8.28 12.42
N PHE A 141 17.26 -7.48 13.08
CA PHE A 141 17.03 -6.04 13.14
C PHE A 141 18.36 -5.30 13.20
N SER A 142 18.33 -4.08 12.70
CA SER A 142 19.43 -3.11 12.80
C SER A 142 18.87 -1.84 13.39
N HIS A 143 19.68 -1.13 14.15
CA HIS A 143 19.29 0.14 14.73
C HIS A 143 20.44 1.13 14.77
N SER A 144 20.12 2.42 14.78
CA SER A 144 21.08 3.50 14.90
C SER A 144 20.55 4.62 15.78
N VAL A 145 21.45 5.30 16.48
CA VAL A 145 21.18 6.46 17.35
C VAL A 145 22.09 7.60 16.94
N GLY A 146 21.58 8.82 17.03
CA GLY A 146 22.36 10.02 16.83
C GLY A 146 22.27 10.62 15.43
N VAL A 147 23.08 11.62 15.19
CA VAL A 147 23.09 12.37 13.93
C VAL A 147 23.60 11.49 12.80
N SER A 148 22.78 11.26 11.80
CA SER A 148 23.12 10.54 10.58
C SER A 148 22.41 11.22 9.41
N GLY A 149 22.72 10.84 8.17
CA GLY A 149 22.17 11.50 6.97
C GLY A 149 20.65 11.69 6.93
N SER A 150 19.91 10.95 7.76
CA SER A 150 18.46 11.08 7.90
C SER A 150 17.97 11.46 9.30
N ASN A 151 18.86 11.54 10.30
CA ASN A 151 18.58 12.01 11.66
C ASN A 151 19.32 13.33 11.87
N GLN A 152 18.58 14.39 12.16
CA GLN A 152 19.16 15.72 12.36
C GLN A 152 19.51 16.02 13.82
N THR A 153 19.05 15.20 14.77
CA THR A 153 19.23 15.40 16.19
C THR A 153 19.71 14.13 16.90
N ILE A 154 20.40 14.30 18.03
CA ILE A 154 20.83 13.20 18.90
C ILE A 154 19.66 12.51 19.60
N ALA A 155 18.50 13.18 19.72
CA ALA A 155 17.30 12.67 20.37
C ALA A 155 16.51 11.68 19.49
N ASN A 156 16.95 11.42 18.28
CA ASN A 156 16.29 10.50 17.34
C ASN A 156 17.14 9.26 17.07
N GLY A 157 16.47 8.13 16.94
CA GLY A 157 17.06 6.88 16.49
C GLY A 157 16.20 6.18 15.47
N ARG A 158 16.75 5.18 14.80
CA ARG A 158 16.06 4.39 13.78
C ARG A 158 16.18 2.91 14.03
N PHE A 159 15.15 2.19 13.62
CA PHE A 159 15.11 0.74 13.58
C PHE A 159 14.72 0.27 12.18
N TRP A 160 15.40 -0.76 11.72
CA TRP A 160 15.07 -1.54 10.53
C TRP A 160 14.87 -2.97 11.01
N ILE A 161 13.63 -3.44 11.01
CA ILE A 161 13.26 -4.74 11.57
C ILE A 161 12.79 -5.62 10.44
N SER A 162 13.45 -6.76 10.26
CA SER A 162 13.02 -7.81 9.34
C SER A 162 12.32 -8.90 10.14
N LEU A 163 11.08 -9.18 9.80
CA LEU A 163 10.31 -10.27 10.37
C LEU A 163 10.56 -11.56 9.59
N LYS A 164 10.31 -12.70 10.21
CA LYS A 164 10.33 -14.00 9.55
C LYS A 164 9.34 -14.03 8.38
N PRO A 165 9.58 -14.85 7.35
CA PRO A 165 8.63 -15.05 6.26
C PRO A 165 7.23 -15.40 6.76
N ARG A 166 6.18 -15.08 5.99
CA ARG A 166 4.78 -15.31 6.39
C ARG A 166 4.47 -16.75 6.77
N GLY A 167 5.16 -17.72 6.19
CA GLY A 167 5.00 -19.15 6.53
C GLY A 167 5.65 -19.58 7.86
N GLU A 168 6.50 -18.75 8.46
CA GLU A 168 7.24 -19.05 9.70
C GLU A 168 6.80 -18.18 10.88
N ARG A 169 5.79 -17.34 10.70
CA ARG A 169 5.21 -16.49 11.74
C ARG A 169 3.69 -16.52 11.73
N ASP A 170 3.11 -16.50 12.92
CA ASP A 170 1.65 -16.57 13.12
C ASP A 170 0.95 -15.21 12.98
N VAL A 171 1.71 -14.10 12.99
CA VAL A 171 1.18 -12.73 13.03
C VAL A 171 1.54 -11.95 11.77
N SER A 172 0.63 -11.08 11.32
CA SER A 172 0.90 -10.08 10.29
C SER A 172 1.82 -8.97 10.81
N VAL A 173 2.36 -8.15 9.89
CA VAL A 173 3.15 -6.96 10.28
C VAL A 173 2.33 -6.02 11.17
N SER A 174 1.06 -5.81 10.86
CA SER A 174 0.17 -4.94 11.65
C SER A 174 -0.07 -5.51 13.05
N GLU A 175 -0.35 -6.81 13.16
CA GLU A 175 -0.54 -7.50 14.45
C GLU A 175 0.75 -7.52 15.27
N PHE A 176 1.91 -7.67 14.64
CA PHE A 176 3.20 -7.53 15.30
C PHE A 176 3.36 -6.14 15.93
N ILE A 177 3.11 -5.08 15.16
CA ILE A 177 3.19 -3.71 15.65
C ILE A 177 2.24 -3.49 16.83
N ASP A 178 0.98 -3.95 16.72
CA ASP A 178 -0.01 -3.81 17.79
C ASP A 178 0.37 -4.59 19.06
N ARG A 179 0.99 -5.76 18.91
CA ARG A 179 1.45 -6.60 20.01
C ARG A 179 2.66 -6.00 20.76
N ILE A 180 3.61 -5.41 20.03
CA ILE A 180 4.85 -4.90 20.62
C ILE A 180 4.66 -3.50 21.22
N ARG A 181 3.74 -2.69 20.70
CA ARG A 181 3.47 -1.31 21.14
C ARG A 181 3.27 -1.17 22.67
N PRO A 182 2.43 -1.96 23.34
CA PRO A 182 2.24 -1.82 24.80
C PRO A 182 3.48 -2.20 25.60
N LYS A 183 4.39 -3.01 25.04
CA LYS A 183 5.65 -3.35 25.68
C LYS A 183 6.64 -2.20 25.59
N LEU A 184 6.70 -1.54 24.44
CA LEU A 184 7.55 -0.38 24.17
C LEU A 184 7.12 0.86 24.97
N ALA A 185 5.82 1.06 25.15
CA ALA A 185 5.26 2.17 25.93
C ALA A 185 5.63 2.14 27.42
N LYS A 186 6.17 1.02 27.93
CA LYS A 186 6.63 0.91 29.34
C LYS A 186 7.95 1.63 29.61
N ILE A 187 8.70 2.02 28.58
CA ILE A 187 9.96 2.71 28.75
C ILE A 187 9.69 4.22 28.81
N PRO A 188 9.89 4.87 29.94
CA PRO A 188 9.62 6.30 30.09
C PRO A 188 10.67 7.16 29.38
N GLY A 189 10.22 8.29 28.81
CA GLY A 189 11.11 9.30 28.22
C GLY A 189 11.62 8.98 26.82
N ILE A 190 11.15 7.91 26.19
CA ILE A 190 11.40 7.59 24.77
C ILE A 190 10.15 6.94 24.17
N VAL A 191 9.87 7.26 22.91
CA VAL A 191 8.75 6.68 22.15
C VAL A 191 9.30 6.04 20.89
N LEU A 192 8.86 4.83 20.57
CA LEU A 192 9.18 4.17 19.31
C LEU A 192 7.93 4.12 18.41
N TYR A 193 7.97 4.86 17.32
CA TYR A 193 6.96 4.84 16.26
C TYR A 193 7.29 3.75 15.27
N LEU A 194 6.40 2.78 15.09
CA LEU A 194 6.56 1.67 14.18
C LEU A 194 5.61 1.80 13.00
N ARG A 195 6.09 1.55 11.81
CA ARG A 195 5.29 1.48 10.59
C ARG A 195 5.69 0.29 9.73
N ALA A 196 4.71 -0.33 9.06
CA ALA A 196 4.99 -1.35 8.06
C ALA A 196 5.76 -0.74 6.88
N GLY A 197 6.83 -1.39 6.46
CA GLY A 197 7.53 -1.05 5.21
C GLY A 197 6.60 -1.30 4.03
N GLN A 198 6.56 -0.36 3.10
CA GLN A 198 5.78 -0.47 1.88
C GLN A 198 6.72 -0.37 0.68
N ASP A 199 6.49 -1.18 -0.35
CA ASP A 199 7.28 -1.12 -1.59
C ASP A 199 7.07 0.21 -2.33
N ILE A 200 5.85 0.74 -2.26
CA ILE A 200 5.51 2.04 -2.82
C ILE A 200 5.38 3.05 -1.68
N ASN A 201 6.35 3.93 -1.57
CA ASN A 201 6.32 5.00 -0.59
C ASN A 201 5.76 6.28 -1.23
N LEU A 202 4.52 6.63 -0.87
CA LEU A 202 3.85 7.83 -1.38
C LEU A 202 4.15 9.09 -0.56
N SER A 203 4.89 8.96 0.53
CA SER A 203 5.25 10.10 1.38
C SER A 203 6.34 10.93 0.71
N PRO A 204 6.24 12.25 0.70
CA PRO A 204 7.22 13.16 0.08
C PRO A 204 8.58 13.20 0.80
N GLY A 205 8.75 12.46 1.88
CA GLY A 205 9.99 12.42 2.67
C GLY A 205 9.97 11.35 3.76
N PRO A 206 11.06 11.23 4.55
CA PRO A 206 11.11 10.34 5.69
C PRO A 206 10.07 10.75 6.72
N SER A 207 9.06 9.92 6.93
CA SER A 207 7.95 10.16 7.83
C SER A 207 7.93 9.18 8.99
N ARG A 208 7.53 9.66 10.15
CA ARG A 208 7.27 8.84 11.35
C ARG A 208 5.97 8.05 11.22
N SER A 209 5.00 8.61 10.49
CA SER A 209 3.66 8.05 10.30
C SER A 209 3.37 7.72 8.83
N GLN A 210 2.42 6.82 8.61
CA GLN A 210 1.96 6.44 7.28
C GLN A 210 1.21 7.59 6.58
N TYR A 211 0.51 8.42 7.33
CA TYR A 211 -0.26 9.57 6.83
C TYR A 211 0.34 10.86 7.37
N GLN A 212 0.43 11.87 6.51
CA GLN A 212 0.95 13.19 6.85
C GLN A 212 -0.07 14.26 6.52
N TYR A 213 -0.25 15.18 7.45
CA TYR A 213 -1.02 16.40 7.23
C TYR A 213 -0.09 17.60 7.38
N VAL A 214 0.01 18.43 6.34
CA VAL A 214 0.93 19.57 6.32
C VAL A 214 0.17 20.86 6.57
N LEU A 215 0.47 21.50 7.69
CA LEU A 215 0.02 22.87 7.98
C LEU A 215 1.06 23.85 7.44
N LYS A 216 0.61 24.88 6.77
CA LYS A 216 1.46 25.96 6.24
C LYS A 216 0.91 27.31 6.69
N SER A 217 1.81 28.16 7.20
CA SER A 217 1.50 29.56 7.51
C SER A 217 2.77 30.40 7.29
N ASN A 218 2.59 31.66 6.95
CA ASN A 218 3.68 32.63 6.91
C ASN A 218 4.01 33.20 8.30
N ASP A 219 3.17 32.93 9.31
CA ASP A 219 3.32 33.34 10.69
C ASP A 219 3.72 32.11 11.54
N GLY A 220 4.96 32.05 12.00
CA GLY A 220 5.52 30.95 12.79
C GLY A 220 4.84 30.76 14.15
N PRO A 221 4.68 31.80 14.99
CA PRO A 221 3.96 31.72 16.25
C PRO A 221 2.53 31.21 16.11
N LEU A 222 1.82 31.68 15.10
CA LEU A 222 0.46 31.24 14.79
C LEU A 222 0.43 29.76 14.38
N LEU A 223 1.37 29.34 13.53
CA LEU A 223 1.53 27.95 13.11
C LEU A 223 1.74 27.02 14.31
N ASN A 224 2.64 27.39 15.22
CA ASN A 224 2.92 26.62 16.43
C ASN A 224 1.67 26.46 17.30
N THR A 225 0.93 27.55 17.54
CA THR A 225 -0.29 27.52 18.34
C THR A 225 -1.36 26.60 17.74
N TRP A 226 -1.60 26.72 16.44
CA TRP A 226 -2.59 25.89 15.77
C TRP A 226 -2.18 24.44 15.67
N THR A 227 -0.89 24.14 15.46
CA THR A 227 -0.40 22.76 15.42
C THR A 227 -0.58 22.07 16.77
N GLN A 228 -0.29 22.76 17.87
CA GLN A 228 -0.52 22.22 19.22
C GLN A 228 -2.01 21.95 19.47
N ARG A 229 -2.88 22.93 19.22
CA ARG A 229 -4.34 22.79 19.38
C ARG A 229 -4.92 21.65 18.52
N LEU A 230 -4.45 21.51 17.27
CA LEU A 230 -4.87 20.44 16.39
C LEU A 230 -4.43 19.07 16.93
N THR A 231 -3.16 18.98 17.35
CA THR A 231 -2.60 17.74 17.92
C THR A 231 -3.36 17.31 19.17
N GLU A 232 -3.66 18.22 20.09
CA GLU A 232 -4.44 17.94 21.30
C GLU A 232 -5.87 17.47 20.97
N LYS A 233 -6.52 18.16 20.05
CA LYS A 233 -7.90 17.81 19.63
C LYS A 233 -7.95 16.44 18.95
N LEU A 234 -6.97 16.09 18.13
CA LEU A 234 -6.90 14.80 17.43
C LEU A 234 -6.48 13.66 18.35
N ARG A 235 -5.67 13.93 19.39
CA ARG A 235 -5.23 12.92 20.36
C ARG A 235 -6.38 12.27 21.12
N GLY A 236 -7.48 13.01 21.31
CA GLY A 236 -8.69 12.49 21.94
C GLY A 236 -9.56 11.61 21.03
N ASN A 237 -9.26 11.49 19.74
CA ASN A 237 -10.07 10.74 18.79
C ASN A 237 -9.51 9.31 18.60
N PRO A 238 -10.27 8.25 18.90
CA PRO A 238 -9.81 6.85 18.82
C PRO A 238 -9.46 6.40 17.38
N ALA A 239 -9.85 7.16 16.36
CA ALA A 239 -9.50 6.88 14.97
C ALA A 239 -8.02 7.15 14.66
N PHE A 240 -7.33 7.97 15.47
CA PHE A 240 -5.92 8.31 15.29
C PHE A 240 -5.06 7.60 16.32
N ARG A 241 -4.00 6.93 15.84
CA ARG A 241 -2.98 6.27 16.66
C ARG A 241 -1.62 6.83 16.32
N ASP A 242 -0.73 6.91 17.32
CA ASP A 242 0.66 7.37 17.15
C ASP A 242 0.78 8.76 16.49
N LEU A 243 -0.06 9.70 16.96
CA LEU A 243 -0.06 11.07 16.47
C LEU A 243 1.23 11.77 16.89
N SER A 244 2.01 12.24 15.94
CA SER A 244 3.22 13.01 16.14
C SER A 244 3.16 14.32 15.35
N ASN A 245 3.89 15.33 15.78
CA ASN A 245 4.11 16.58 15.03
C ASN A 245 5.62 16.86 14.90
N ASP A 246 5.98 17.68 13.93
CA ASP A 246 7.37 18.05 13.65
C ASP A 246 7.78 19.37 14.33
N LEU A 247 6.96 19.87 15.26
CA LEU A 247 7.32 21.07 16.01
C LEU A 247 8.51 20.79 16.91
N GLN A 248 9.64 21.36 16.58
CA GLN A 248 10.81 21.41 17.47
C GLN A 248 10.63 22.56 18.46
N LEU A 249 9.88 22.31 19.53
CA LEU A 249 9.75 23.25 20.65
C LEU A 249 10.91 23.04 21.61
N GLY A 250 11.90 23.95 21.58
CA GLY A 250 12.85 24.11 22.67
C GLY A 250 14.23 23.49 22.48
N GLY A 251 14.89 23.73 21.35
CA GLY A 251 16.37 23.71 21.36
C GLY A 251 16.89 25.02 21.92
N SER A 252 17.56 24.99 23.08
CA SER A 252 18.35 26.16 23.55
C SER A 252 19.44 26.44 22.54
N VAL A 253 19.31 27.53 21.78
CA VAL A 253 20.42 28.06 20.97
C VAL A 253 21.29 28.84 21.89
N THR A 254 22.40 28.26 22.33
CA THR A 254 23.50 29.02 22.92
C THR A 254 24.21 29.78 21.82
N HIS A 255 24.11 31.10 21.87
CA HIS A 255 24.92 32.02 21.07
C HIS A 255 26.32 32.14 21.69
#